data_53abd03727ff2adb214a92d585376cce
#
_entry.id   53abd03727ff2adb214a92d585376cce
#
_cell.length_a   1.000
_cell.length_b   1.000
_cell.length_c   1.000
_cell.angle_alpha   90.00
_cell.angle_beta   90.00
_cell.angle_gamma   90.00
#
_symmetry.space_group_name_H-M   'P 1'
#
loop_
_entity.id
_entity.type
_entity.pdbx_description
1 polymer ?
#
loop_
_entity_poly.entity_id
_entity_poly.type
_entity_poly.pdbx_seq_one_letter_code
_entity_poly.pdbx_strand_id
1 'polypeptide(L)' 'MGDDVAAILLALAAENAELHEQLAAAQDMLMETAIDAGQMHARFEAIQSERDAWRAEAERLGARSRWRA' A
#
# COMPACT_ATOMS: atom_id res chain seq x y z
N MET A 1 15.24 48.94 6.10
CA MET A 1 15.86 47.67 6.55
C MET A 1 14.90 46.77 7.29
N GLY A 2 14.05 47.28 8.22
CA GLY A 2 13.09 46.46 8.96
C GLY A 2 12.03 45.81 8.08
N ASP A 3 11.60 46.50 7.03
CA ASP A 3 10.57 46.01 6.11
C ASP A 3 11.04 44.79 5.28
N ASP A 4 12.31 44.78 4.88
CA ASP A 4 12.88 43.65 4.13
C ASP A 4 13.01 42.41 5.00
N VAL A 5 13.40 42.57 6.25
CA VAL A 5 13.50 41.47 7.21
C VAL A 5 12.11 40.91 7.52
N ALA A 6 11.14 41.79 7.75
CA ALA A 6 9.76 41.40 8.01
C ALA A 6 9.16 40.65 6.79
N ALA A 7 9.41 41.10 5.58
CA ALA A 7 8.96 40.46 4.36
C ALA A 7 9.57 39.08 4.19
N ILE A 8 10.87 38.92 4.48
CA ILE A 8 11.56 37.65 4.43
C ILE A 8 10.97 36.65 5.46
N LEU A 9 10.74 37.13 6.69
CA LEU A 9 10.17 36.31 7.76
C LEU A 9 8.76 35.83 7.41
N LEU A 10 7.94 36.73 6.83
CA LEU A 10 6.59 36.36 6.39
C LEU A 10 6.63 35.31 5.26
N ALA A 11 7.54 35.49 4.30
CA ALA A 11 7.72 34.57 3.21
C ALA A 11 8.17 33.19 3.72
N LEU A 12 9.13 33.16 4.64
CA LEU A 12 9.60 31.92 5.27
C LEU A 12 8.51 31.24 6.08
N ALA A 13 7.71 32.02 6.82
CA ALA A 13 6.59 31.45 7.58
C ALA A 13 5.55 30.81 6.66
N ALA A 14 5.21 31.51 5.57
CA ALA A 14 4.27 30.97 4.58
C ALA A 14 4.80 29.71 3.92
N GLU A 15 6.07 29.71 3.51
CA GLU A 15 6.72 28.56 2.91
C GLU A 15 6.80 27.38 3.88
N ASN A 16 7.12 27.64 5.13
CA ASN A 16 7.16 26.61 6.17
C ASN A 16 5.79 25.99 6.40
N ALA A 17 4.73 26.79 6.44
CA ALA A 17 3.37 26.31 6.57
C ALA A 17 2.97 25.42 5.37
N GLU A 18 3.32 25.84 4.16
CA GLU A 18 3.07 25.07 2.95
C GLU A 18 3.80 23.72 2.96
N LEU A 19 5.07 23.73 3.36
CA LEU A 19 5.86 22.50 3.47
C LEU A 19 5.29 21.54 4.51
N HIS A 20 4.79 22.06 5.63
CA HIS A 20 4.12 21.24 6.63
C HIS A 20 2.85 20.58 6.08
N GLU A 21 2.06 21.33 5.31
CA GLU A 21 0.86 20.79 4.66
C GLU A 21 1.22 19.70 3.64
N GLN A 22 2.25 19.94 2.85
CA GLN A 22 2.73 18.94 1.87
C GLN A 22 3.23 17.68 2.57
N LEU A 23 3.96 17.84 3.67
CA LEU A 23 4.44 16.71 4.45
C LEU A 23 3.28 15.89 5.03
N ALA A 24 2.30 16.57 5.62
CA ALA A 24 1.13 15.91 6.17
C ALA A 24 0.36 15.12 5.09
N ALA A 25 0.16 15.72 3.91
CA ALA A 25 -0.49 15.06 2.78
C ALA A 25 0.31 13.83 2.31
N ALA A 26 1.63 13.96 2.23
CA ALA A 26 2.51 12.84 1.85
C ALA A 26 2.46 11.70 2.86
N GLN A 27 2.43 12.02 4.15
CA GLN A 27 2.29 11.02 5.21
C GLN A 27 0.95 10.29 5.13
N ASP A 28 -0.13 11.01 4.85
CA ASP A 28 -1.45 10.41 4.67
C ASP A 28 -1.46 9.47 3.46
N MET A 29 -0.85 9.87 2.36
CA MET A 29 -0.73 9.03 1.16
C MET A 29 0.09 7.78 1.43
N LEU A 30 1.17 7.89 2.19
CA LEU A 30 1.99 6.74 2.58
C LEU A 30 1.19 5.76 3.44
N MET A 31 0.39 6.28 4.37
CA MET A 31 -0.45 5.46 5.23
C MET A 31 -1.52 4.71 4.42
N GLU A 32 -2.20 5.41 3.51
CA GLU A 32 -3.18 4.80 2.61
C GLU A 32 -2.54 3.73 1.73
N THR A 33 -1.36 4.02 1.17
CA THR A 33 -0.63 3.08 0.33
C THR A 33 -0.22 1.83 1.13
N ALA A 34 0.20 2.00 2.38
CA ALA A 34 0.56 0.88 3.24
C ALA A 34 -0.65 0.00 3.57
N ILE A 35 -1.81 0.61 3.81
CA ILE A 35 -3.05 -0.12 4.06
C ILE A 35 -3.46 -0.91 2.82
N ASP A 36 -3.44 -0.26 1.65
CA ASP A 36 -3.79 -0.90 0.38
C ASP A 36 -2.84 -2.06 0.07
N ALA A 37 -1.54 -1.87 0.28
CA ALA A 37 -0.55 -2.91 0.08
C ALA A 37 -0.80 -4.11 1.01
N GLY A 38 -1.17 -3.85 2.26
CA GLY A 38 -1.50 -4.89 3.23
C GLY A 38 -2.74 -5.68 2.80
N GLN A 39 -3.76 -5.01 2.30
CA GLN A 39 -4.97 -5.65 1.79
C GLN A 39 -4.68 -6.50 0.55
N MET A 40 -3.87 -5.98 -0.38
CA MET A 40 -3.46 -6.72 -1.57
C MET A 40 -2.66 -7.96 -1.20
N HIS A 41 -1.77 -7.85 -0.23
CA HIS A 41 -0.98 -8.98 0.25
C HIS A 41 -1.87 -10.07 0.85
N ALA A 42 -2.84 -9.70 1.68
CA ALA A 42 -3.78 -10.64 2.27
C ALA A 42 -4.60 -11.36 1.20
N ARG A 43 -5.06 -10.62 0.17
CA ARG A 43 -5.80 -11.20 -0.95
C ARG A 43 -4.94 -12.14 -1.77
N PHE A 44 -3.69 -11.77 -1.99
CA PHE A 44 -2.72 -12.59 -2.70
C PHE A 44 -2.47 -13.92 -1.96
N GLU A 45 -2.27 -13.87 -0.66
CA GLU A 45 -2.12 -15.08 0.16
C GLU A 45 -3.36 -15.97 0.11
N ALA A 46 -4.55 -15.37 0.17
CA ALA A 46 -5.81 -16.11 0.09
C ALA A 46 -5.96 -16.82 -1.26
N ILE A 47 -5.61 -16.13 -2.35
CA ILE A 47 -5.66 -16.69 -3.71
C ILE A 47 -4.64 -17.82 -3.86
N GLN A 48 -3.43 -17.67 -3.33
CA GLN A 48 -2.43 -18.71 -3.36
C GLN A 48 -2.90 -19.95 -2.60
N SER A 49 -3.49 -19.76 -1.43
CA SER A 49 -4.02 -20.86 -0.62
C SER A 49 -5.15 -21.59 -1.36
N GLU A 50 -6.05 -20.85 -1.98
CA GLU A 50 -7.13 -21.40 -2.79
C GLU A 50 -6.58 -22.17 -3.99
N ARG A 51 -5.60 -21.61 -4.69
CA ARG A 51 -4.94 -22.29 -5.81
C ARG A 51 -4.32 -23.61 -5.36
N ASP A 52 -3.63 -23.61 -4.23
CA ASP A 52 -2.96 -24.79 -3.72
C ASP A 52 -3.98 -25.86 -3.32
N ALA A 53 -5.11 -25.46 -2.75
CA ALA A 53 -6.21 -26.37 -2.42
C ALA A 53 -6.81 -27.01 -3.68
N TRP A 54 -7.05 -26.22 -4.72
CA TRP A 54 -7.56 -26.73 -5.99
C TRP A 54 -6.56 -27.65 -6.68
N ARG A 55 -5.28 -27.33 -6.61
CA ARG A 55 -4.21 -28.15 -7.16
C ARG A 55 -4.18 -29.52 -6.46
N ALA A 56 -4.23 -29.54 -5.14
CA ALA A 56 -4.26 -30.77 -4.35
C ALA A 56 -5.49 -31.60 -4.70
N GLU A 57 -6.64 -30.97 -4.86
CA GLU A 57 -7.88 -31.62 -5.25
C GLU A 57 -7.79 -32.24 -6.67
N ALA A 58 -7.22 -31.49 -7.61
CA ALA A 58 -7.00 -31.96 -8.97
C ALA A 58 -6.06 -33.17 -9.00
N GLU A 59 -4.99 -33.13 -8.21
CA GLU A 59 -4.06 -34.24 -8.09
C GLU A 59 -4.73 -35.46 -7.47
N ARG A 60 -5.55 -35.26 -6.46
CA ARG A 60 -6.33 -36.34 -5.82
C ARG A 60 -7.30 -37.01 -6.81
N LEU A 61 -8.01 -36.21 -7.58
CA LEU A 61 -8.95 -36.70 -8.60
C LEU A 61 -8.21 -37.41 -9.73
N GLY A 62 -7.07 -36.87 -10.14
CA GLY A 62 -6.22 -37.50 -11.16
C GLY A 62 -5.68 -38.85 -10.71
N ALA A 63 -5.21 -38.97 -9.48
CA ALA A 63 -4.76 -40.23 -8.91
C ALA A 63 -5.89 -41.22 -8.83
N ARG A 64 -7.07 -40.78 -8.38
CA ARG A 64 -8.25 -41.65 -8.29
C ARG A 64 -8.68 -42.16 -9.65
N SER A 65 -8.62 -41.31 -10.68
CA SER A 65 -8.92 -41.68 -12.05
C SER A 65 -7.96 -42.75 -12.59
N ARG A 66 -6.66 -42.62 -12.30
CA ARG A 66 -5.65 -43.61 -12.69
C ARG A 66 -5.87 -44.96 -12.05
N TRP A 67 -6.34 -45.00 -10.82
CA TRP A 67 -6.65 -46.26 -10.13
C TRP A 67 -7.87 -46.97 -10.72
N ARG A 68 -8.80 -46.25 -11.32
CA ARG A 68 -10.01 -46.80 -11.93
C ARG A 68 -9.80 -47.30 -13.36
N ALA A 69 -8.76 -46.78 -13.98
CA ALA A 69 -8.41 -47.19 -15.32
C ALA A 69 -7.61 -48.52 -15.30
#